data_99bee5c371e58e1f5304262be56dc8b5
#
_entry.id   99bee5c371e58e1f5304262be56dc8b5
#
_cell.length_a   1.000
_cell.length_b   1.000
_cell.length_c   1.000
_cell.angle_alpha   90.00
_cell.angle_beta   90.00
_cell.angle_gamma   90.00
#
_symmetry.space_group_name_H-M   'P 1'
#
loop_
_entity.id
_entity.type
_entity.pdbx_description
1 polymer ?
#
loop_
_entity_poly.entity_id
_entity_poly.type
_entity_poly.pdbx_seq_one_letter_code
_entity_poly.pdbx_strand_id
1 'polypeptide(L)'
;MKPIVSIVGRPNVGKSTLFNRIVGYRKAITEDVPGVTRDRNYGEFGYAGKNFILVDTGGFELEKKEEITSLVKEHVYAAVEESSMVIFLMDGKEGLLPQDQEIASILRRYEKPVFYAINKMESPKREAAISEFYALGVDKLYPLSAAHGTGLEDLLDDLAARVEAEPEEKVEEGLKIALAGRPNTGKSSIVNRLLGSQRMIVTDQPGTTRDAVDSVFFFRDERLVIIDTAGMRRKSRISMAVEGYSVASAIRSVERADVVNLIIDAQEGIAHQDAAIARLVVEKGKGIAIVVNKWDLIESGAQEGEYLEAVRGELPHVDFAPVIFASALTGKNITKIIETDLQIEKELKRKIATAKLNKTFESYFQRLSLPHAGRKQLKIFYVNQARTSPPTFILFANYPESIPEHYKRYIENSLRSTFGFKGAPIRLFFRKR
;
A
#
# COMPACT_ATOMS: atom_id res chain seq x y z
N MET A 1 11.19 5.60 -5.78
CA MET A 1 10.41 4.55 -5.04
C MET A 1 10.62 4.74 -3.55
N LYS A 2 9.58 4.77 -2.71
CA LYS A 2 9.77 4.89 -1.25
C LYS A 2 10.51 3.67 -0.72
N PRO A 3 11.74 3.81 -0.18
CA PRO A 3 12.46 2.69 0.41
C PRO A 3 11.74 2.19 1.67
N ILE A 4 11.75 0.86 1.85
CA ILE A 4 11.23 0.23 3.06
C ILE A 4 12.34 0.07 4.06
N VAL A 5 12.10 0.55 5.28
CA VAL A 5 13.00 0.43 6.42
C VAL A 5 12.33 -0.45 7.47
N SER A 6 12.88 -1.62 7.77
CA SER A 6 12.34 -2.49 8.83
C SER A 6 13.12 -2.34 10.12
N ILE A 7 12.40 -2.24 11.25
CA ILE A 7 12.98 -2.25 12.59
C ILE A 7 12.97 -3.68 13.10
N VAL A 8 14.14 -4.27 13.27
CA VAL A 8 14.33 -5.63 13.83
C VAL A 8 15.08 -5.58 15.15
N GLY A 9 14.90 -6.57 15.99
CA GLY A 9 15.55 -6.67 17.29
C GLY A 9 14.75 -7.56 18.21
N ARG A 10 15.34 -7.90 19.37
CA ARG A 10 14.70 -8.72 20.41
C ARG A 10 13.37 -8.12 20.90
N PRO A 11 12.49 -8.90 21.54
CA PRO A 11 11.38 -8.36 22.33
C PRO A 11 11.82 -7.30 23.32
N ASN A 12 10.99 -6.29 23.59
CA ASN A 12 11.18 -5.25 24.61
C ASN A 12 12.38 -4.30 24.43
N VAL A 13 13.12 -4.35 23.32
CA VAL A 13 14.18 -3.36 23.03
C VAL A 13 13.64 -1.97 22.66
N GLY A 14 12.32 -1.85 22.44
CA GLY A 14 11.65 -0.58 22.14
C GLY A 14 11.37 -0.33 20.68
N LYS A 15 11.20 -1.37 19.85
CA LYS A 15 10.89 -1.27 18.41
C LYS A 15 9.66 -0.40 18.13
N SER A 16 8.54 -0.69 18.78
CA SER A 16 7.29 0.07 18.59
C SER A 16 7.40 1.50 19.12
N THR A 17 8.23 1.74 20.15
CA THR A 17 8.51 3.09 20.64
C THR A 17 9.30 3.89 19.60
N LEU A 18 10.33 3.28 19.01
CA LEU A 18 11.12 3.89 17.94
C LEU A 18 10.26 4.14 16.69
N PHE A 19 9.45 3.17 16.29
CA PHE A 19 8.50 3.30 15.19
C PHE A 19 7.57 4.52 15.37
N ASN A 20 6.88 4.59 16.51
CA ASN A 20 5.97 5.69 16.79
C ASN A 20 6.69 7.05 16.84
N ARG A 21 7.94 7.07 17.31
CA ARG A 21 8.76 8.28 17.37
C ARG A 21 9.15 8.76 15.98
N ILE A 22 9.60 7.88 15.10
CA ILE A 22 10.00 8.22 13.72
C ILE A 22 8.78 8.66 12.89
N VAL A 23 7.68 7.92 12.95
CA VAL A 23 6.44 8.27 12.22
C VAL A 23 5.85 9.60 12.73
N GLY A 24 6.01 9.91 14.04
CA GLY A 24 5.60 11.19 14.64
C GLY A 24 6.61 12.33 14.47
N TYR A 25 7.76 12.10 13.87
CA TYR A 25 8.83 13.10 13.72
C TYR A 25 8.50 14.06 12.58
N ARG A 26 7.77 15.15 12.91
CA ARG A 26 7.39 16.21 11.97
C ARG A 26 8.54 17.21 11.78
N LYS A 27 9.48 16.91 10.90
CA LYS A 27 10.35 17.92 10.28
C LYS A 27 10.33 17.71 8.75
N ALA A 28 9.16 17.71 8.14
CA ALA A 28 9.03 17.70 6.70
C ALA A 28 7.89 18.61 6.30
N ILE A 29 8.20 19.52 5.37
CA ILE A 29 7.25 20.19 4.53
C ILE A 29 6.52 19.09 3.74
N THR A 30 5.37 18.67 4.22
CA THR A 30 4.47 17.79 3.46
C THR A 30 3.05 18.22 3.72
N GLU A 31 2.36 18.45 2.62
CA GLU A 31 0.93 18.59 2.58
C GLU A 31 0.29 17.49 3.43
N ASP A 32 -0.65 17.83 4.29
CA ASP A 32 -1.46 16.90 5.07
C ASP A 32 -2.10 15.90 4.10
N VAL A 33 -1.58 14.68 4.05
CA VAL A 33 -2.25 13.54 3.42
C VAL A 33 -3.00 12.81 4.52
N PRO A 34 -4.31 12.99 4.66
CA PRO A 34 -5.12 12.18 5.55
C PRO A 34 -5.21 10.78 4.95
N GLY A 35 -4.87 9.73 5.69
CA GLY A 35 -5.18 8.38 5.26
C GLY A 35 -4.11 7.32 5.49
N VAL A 36 -3.20 7.50 6.45
CA VAL A 36 -2.42 6.35 6.94
C VAL A 36 -3.28 5.62 7.96
N THR A 37 -3.85 4.50 7.55
CA THR A 37 -4.49 3.56 8.48
C THR A 37 -3.46 3.21 9.55
N ARG A 38 -3.85 3.38 10.81
CA ARG A 38 -3.12 2.93 11.99
C ARG A 38 -3.17 1.38 12.09
N ASP A 39 -2.74 0.70 11.07
CA ASP A 39 -2.26 -0.66 11.24
C ASP A 39 -0.95 -0.53 12.02
N ARG A 40 -0.89 -1.14 13.18
CA ARG A 40 0.16 -0.94 14.21
C ARG A 40 1.58 -1.23 13.72
N ASN A 41 1.78 -1.70 12.49
CA ASN A 41 3.03 -2.24 12.00
C ASN A 41 3.67 -1.49 10.83
N TYR A 42 2.97 -0.52 10.20
CA TYR A 42 3.47 0.22 9.04
C TYR A 42 3.19 1.71 9.17
N GLY A 43 4.16 2.54 8.83
CA GLY A 43 4.03 3.98 8.87
C GLY A 43 4.87 4.65 7.78
N GLU A 44 4.37 5.74 7.22
CA GLU A 44 5.13 6.57 6.31
C GLU A 44 5.78 7.72 7.09
N PHE A 45 7.02 8.05 6.75
CA PHE A 45 7.68 9.24 7.25
C PHE A 45 8.50 9.93 6.18
N GLY A 46 8.60 11.26 6.28
CA GLY A 46 9.44 12.07 5.40
C GLY A 46 10.63 12.62 6.16
N TYR A 47 11.83 12.55 5.60
CA TYR A 47 13.05 13.12 6.14
C TYR A 47 13.99 13.60 5.04
N ALA A 48 14.58 14.80 5.19
CA ALA A 48 15.50 15.41 4.23
C ALA A 48 14.96 15.40 2.77
N GLY A 49 13.65 15.66 2.58
CA GLY A 49 13.00 15.66 1.27
C GLY A 49 12.76 14.27 0.66
N LYS A 50 13.02 13.20 1.37
CA LYS A 50 12.83 11.81 0.95
C LYS A 50 11.70 11.17 1.76
N ASN A 51 10.92 10.28 1.14
CA ASN A 51 9.82 9.58 1.78
C ASN A 51 10.16 8.10 1.97
N PHE A 52 9.82 7.56 3.14
CA PHE A 52 10.13 6.19 3.55
C PHE A 52 8.87 5.47 4.04
N ILE A 53 8.88 4.15 3.93
CA ILE A 53 7.93 3.25 4.59
C ILE A 53 8.68 2.57 5.74
N LEU A 54 8.23 2.80 6.99
CA LEU A 54 8.78 2.16 8.17
C LEU A 54 7.93 0.96 8.56
N VAL A 55 8.57 -0.13 8.96
CA VAL A 55 7.92 -1.39 9.37
C VAL A 55 8.36 -1.76 10.76
N ASP A 56 7.39 -1.94 11.68
CA ASP A 56 7.63 -2.48 13.02
C ASP A 56 7.39 -3.99 13.04
N THR A 57 8.43 -4.77 13.29
CA THR A 57 8.32 -6.23 13.40
C THR A 57 7.80 -6.71 14.76
N GLY A 58 7.68 -5.84 15.76
CA GLY A 58 7.24 -6.18 17.12
C GLY A 58 5.75 -6.52 17.25
N GLY A 59 4.93 -6.13 16.31
CA GLY A 59 3.48 -6.39 16.33
C GLY A 59 3.07 -7.83 15.98
N PHE A 60 4.00 -8.68 15.59
CA PHE A 60 3.78 -10.10 15.24
C PHE A 60 4.07 -11.06 16.42
N GLU A 61 4.28 -10.54 17.63
CA GLU A 61 4.54 -11.37 18.81
C GLU A 61 3.24 -12.04 19.29
N LEU A 62 3.09 -13.36 19.01
CA LEU A 62 2.05 -14.20 19.60
C LEU A 62 2.37 -14.53 21.05
N GLU A 63 1.33 -14.58 21.91
CA GLU A 63 1.38 -14.70 23.39
C GLU A 63 1.91 -16.05 23.94
N LYS A 64 2.59 -16.89 23.17
CA LYS A 64 3.07 -18.20 23.66
C LYS A 64 4.58 -18.25 23.90
N LYS A 65 4.93 -18.47 25.15
CA LYS A 65 6.28 -18.40 25.73
C LYS A 65 7.27 -19.53 25.38
N GLU A 66 6.93 -20.57 24.63
CA GLU A 66 7.77 -21.78 24.52
C GLU A 66 8.46 -22.03 23.17
N GLU A 67 8.18 -21.23 22.10
CA GLU A 67 8.84 -21.36 20.79
C GLU A 67 9.46 -20.05 20.27
N ILE A 68 9.97 -19.20 21.18
CA ILE A 68 10.37 -17.82 20.86
C ILE A 68 11.55 -17.75 19.87
N THR A 69 12.45 -18.75 19.85
CA THR A 69 13.71 -18.64 19.10
C THR A 69 13.53 -18.90 17.59
N SER A 70 12.67 -19.80 17.17
CA SER A 70 12.40 -20.10 15.75
C SER A 70 11.53 -19.03 15.10
N LEU A 71 10.48 -18.60 15.79
CA LEU A 71 9.56 -17.56 15.32
C LEU A 71 10.23 -16.19 15.15
N VAL A 72 11.11 -15.78 16.09
CA VAL A 72 11.86 -14.54 15.96
C VAL A 72 12.76 -14.55 14.72
N LYS A 73 13.38 -15.71 14.41
CA LYS A 73 14.19 -15.86 13.20
C LYS A 73 13.35 -15.73 11.94
N GLU A 74 12.20 -16.38 11.86
CA GLU A 74 11.31 -16.30 10.70
C GLU A 74 10.83 -14.87 10.45
N HIS A 75 10.47 -14.13 11.53
CA HIS A 75 10.08 -12.73 11.41
C HIS A 75 11.23 -11.83 10.96
N VAL A 76 12.45 -12.07 11.45
CA VAL A 76 13.64 -11.33 10.99
C VAL A 76 13.90 -11.63 9.52
N TYR A 77 13.83 -12.89 9.09
CA TYR A 77 14.00 -13.26 7.67
C TYR A 77 12.97 -12.55 6.77
N ALA A 78 11.68 -12.64 7.12
CA ALA A 78 10.63 -12.00 6.34
C ALA A 78 10.82 -10.48 6.25
N ALA A 79 11.10 -9.82 7.38
CA ALA A 79 11.31 -8.38 7.42
C ALA A 79 12.54 -7.93 6.63
N VAL A 80 13.63 -8.70 6.68
CA VAL A 80 14.86 -8.39 5.95
C VAL A 80 14.65 -8.58 4.45
N GLU A 81 13.99 -9.65 4.02
CA GLU A 81 13.73 -9.88 2.58
C GLU A 81 12.97 -8.73 1.94
N GLU A 82 12.03 -8.15 2.65
CA GLU A 82 11.12 -7.13 2.15
C GLU A 82 11.68 -5.71 2.21
N SER A 83 12.61 -5.44 3.12
CA SER A 83 13.15 -4.10 3.34
C SER A 83 14.26 -3.77 2.34
N SER A 84 14.38 -2.47 2.03
CA SER A 84 15.54 -1.92 1.32
C SER A 84 16.69 -1.68 2.29
N MET A 85 16.35 -1.36 3.56
CA MET A 85 17.29 -1.07 4.64
C MET A 85 16.73 -1.61 5.96
N VAL A 86 17.61 -1.91 6.92
CA VAL A 86 17.24 -2.48 8.21
C VAL A 86 17.81 -1.63 9.35
N ILE A 87 16.97 -1.27 10.32
CA ILE A 87 17.40 -0.76 11.62
C ILE A 87 17.44 -1.95 12.59
N PHE A 88 18.62 -2.36 13.00
CA PHE A 88 18.78 -3.37 14.04
C PHE A 88 18.86 -2.68 15.39
N LEU A 89 17.78 -2.82 16.20
CA LEU A 89 17.64 -2.15 17.47
C LEU A 89 18.00 -3.07 18.63
N MET A 90 18.93 -2.63 19.47
CA MET A 90 19.45 -3.32 20.67
C MET A 90 19.16 -2.51 21.91
N ASP A 91 19.24 -3.13 23.10
CA ASP A 91 18.96 -2.50 24.38
C ASP A 91 20.25 -2.12 25.11
N GLY A 92 20.54 -0.83 25.27
CA GLY A 92 21.70 -0.32 25.99
C GLY A 92 21.66 -0.49 27.50
N LYS A 93 20.50 -0.86 28.10
CA LYS A 93 20.39 -1.20 29.52
C LYS A 93 20.80 -2.62 29.82
N GLU A 94 20.43 -3.54 28.92
CA GLU A 94 20.69 -4.97 29.07
C GLU A 94 22.05 -5.37 28.52
N GLY A 95 22.68 -4.52 27.70
CA GLY A 95 23.94 -4.81 27.03
C GLY A 95 23.78 -5.77 25.87
N LEU A 96 24.90 -6.23 25.32
CA LEU A 96 24.93 -7.14 24.17
C LEU A 96 24.64 -8.57 24.61
N LEU A 97 23.49 -9.11 24.21
CA LEU A 97 23.11 -10.49 24.53
C LEU A 97 23.40 -11.46 23.38
N PRO A 98 23.50 -12.80 23.67
CA PRO A 98 23.73 -13.81 22.63
C PRO A 98 22.68 -13.78 21.50
N GLN A 99 21.44 -13.44 21.82
CA GLN A 99 20.36 -13.29 20.84
C GLN A 99 20.61 -12.14 19.86
N ASP A 100 21.23 -11.03 20.31
CA ASP A 100 21.62 -9.93 19.44
C ASP A 100 22.71 -10.35 18.45
N GLN A 101 23.68 -11.15 18.93
CA GLN A 101 24.74 -11.71 18.09
C GLN A 101 24.18 -12.66 17.01
N GLU A 102 23.16 -13.44 17.39
CA GLU A 102 22.48 -14.35 16.46
C GLU A 102 21.71 -13.57 15.37
N ILE A 103 20.95 -12.55 15.74
CA ILE A 103 20.27 -11.66 14.79
C ILE A 103 21.29 -10.98 13.88
N ALA A 104 22.37 -10.43 14.44
CA ALA A 104 23.43 -9.80 13.65
C ALA A 104 24.06 -10.78 12.65
N SER A 105 24.24 -12.06 13.01
CA SER A 105 24.75 -13.09 12.12
C SER A 105 23.80 -13.39 10.95
N ILE A 106 22.49 -13.33 11.18
CA ILE A 106 21.47 -13.46 10.14
C ILE A 106 21.55 -12.27 9.19
N LEU A 107 21.56 -11.03 9.73
CA LEU A 107 21.58 -9.80 8.95
C LEU A 107 22.79 -9.71 8.01
N ARG A 108 23.95 -10.20 8.41
CA ARG A 108 25.17 -10.24 7.59
C ARG A 108 25.08 -11.13 6.34
N ARG A 109 24.15 -12.08 6.30
CA ARG A 109 23.95 -12.93 5.12
C ARG A 109 23.24 -12.21 3.98
N TYR A 110 22.69 -11.03 4.25
CA TYR A 110 21.98 -10.22 3.27
C TYR A 110 22.84 -9.03 2.88
N GLU A 111 22.92 -8.76 1.58
CA GLU A 111 23.63 -7.59 1.03
C GLU A 111 22.79 -6.31 1.14
N LYS A 112 22.21 -6.06 2.32
CA LYS A 112 21.39 -4.87 2.57
C LYS A 112 22.03 -3.97 3.61
N PRO A 113 21.85 -2.63 3.49
CA PRO A 113 22.33 -1.71 4.52
C PRO A 113 21.64 -1.98 5.87
N VAL A 114 22.46 -2.22 6.91
CA VAL A 114 22.00 -2.41 8.29
C VAL A 114 22.54 -1.29 9.16
N PHE A 115 21.64 -0.63 9.88
CA PHE A 115 21.92 0.44 10.83
C PHE A 115 21.81 -0.11 12.25
N TYR A 116 22.91 -0.21 12.95
CA TYR A 116 23.00 -0.81 14.28
C TYR A 116 22.70 0.25 15.35
N ALA A 117 21.48 0.27 15.88
CA ALA A 117 21.00 1.26 16.84
C ALA A 117 20.94 0.67 18.25
N ILE A 118 21.40 1.45 19.25
CA ILE A 118 21.36 1.10 20.66
C ILE A 118 20.37 2.03 21.34
N ASN A 119 19.24 1.48 21.79
CA ASN A 119 18.18 2.22 22.45
C ASN A 119 18.38 2.33 23.97
N LYS A 120 17.63 3.21 24.61
CA LYS A 120 17.62 3.47 26.05
C LYS A 120 18.92 4.10 26.57
N MET A 121 19.55 4.93 25.75
CA MET A 121 20.80 5.62 26.02
C MET A 121 20.60 7.01 26.67
N GLU A 122 19.73 7.10 27.69
CA GLU A 122 19.39 8.37 28.34
C GLU A 122 20.43 8.88 29.33
N SER A 123 21.46 8.11 29.69
CA SER A 123 22.43 8.48 30.69
C SER A 123 23.87 8.49 30.18
N PRO A 124 24.67 9.52 30.45
CA PRO A 124 26.09 9.59 30.10
C PRO A 124 26.92 8.39 30.57
N LYS A 125 26.53 7.78 31.71
CA LYS A 125 27.19 6.58 32.23
C LYS A 125 27.08 5.37 31.30
N ARG A 126 26.14 5.37 30.33
CA ARG A 126 25.93 4.29 29.39
C ARG A 126 26.76 4.44 28.12
N GLU A 127 27.37 5.61 27.90
CA GLU A 127 28.31 5.80 26.78
C GLU A 127 29.49 4.82 26.88
N ALA A 128 29.94 4.49 28.10
CA ALA A 128 30.98 3.47 28.28
C ALA A 128 30.52 2.05 27.90
N ALA A 129 29.22 1.76 27.97
CA ALA A 129 28.68 0.46 27.59
C ALA A 129 28.56 0.27 26.06
N ILE A 130 28.66 1.34 25.26
CA ILE A 130 28.65 1.26 23.79
C ILE A 130 29.79 0.39 23.28
N SER A 131 30.93 0.39 23.97
CA SER A 131 32.13 -0.34 23.56
C SER A 131 31.90 -1.85 23.41
N GLU A 132 31.01 -2.45 24.19
CA GLU A 132 30.69 -3.87 24.07
C GLU A 132 29.99 -4.24 22.75
N PHE A 133 29.20 -3.31 22.19
CA PHE A 133 28.46 -3.55 20.96
C PHE A 133 29.36 -3.54 19.71
N TYR A 134 30.57 -2.98 19.81
CA TYR A 134 31.58 -3.11 18.74
C TYR A 134 32.10 -4.54 18.58
N ALA A 135 31.85 -5.43 19.56
CA ALA A 135 32.11 -6.86 19.40
C ALA A 135 31.27 -7.48 18.26
N LEU A 136 30.24 -6.79 17.81
CA LEU A 136 29.52 -7.16 16.57
C LEU A 136 30.32 -6.87 15.30
N GLY A 137 31.52 -6.31 15.36
CA GLY A 137 32.35 -6.02 14.20
C GLY A 137 31.74 -5.01 13.22
N VAL A 138 31.13 -3.96 13.73
CA VAL A 138 30.45 -2.91 12.98
C VAL A 138 31.23 -1.59 13.09
N ASP A 139 31.24 -0.81 12.00
CA ASP A 139 32.00 0.44 11.94
C ASP A 139 31.29 1.60 12.64
N LYS A 140 29.94 1.59 12.63
CA LYS A 140 29.12 2.67 13.18
C LYS A 140 27.96 2.13 14.00
N LEU A 141 27.79 2.72 15.20
CA LEU A 141 26.67 2.48 16.11
C LEU A 141 25.90 3.78 16.28
N TYR A 142 24.56 3.68 16.45
CA TYR A 142 23.66 4.82 16.65
C TYR A 142 23.07 4.75 18.08
N PRO A 143 23.73 5.37 19.05
CA PRO A 143 23.16 5.46 20.39
C PRO A 143 21.98 6.43 20.38
N LEU A 144 20.80 5.97 20.84
CA LEU A 144 19.59 6.77 20.81
C LEU A 144 18.68 6.50 22.03
N SER A 145 17.73 7.38 22.22
CA SER A 145 16.59 7.13 23.11
C SER A 145 15.29 7.33 22.33
N ALA A 146 14.63 6.24 22.01
CA ALA A 146 13.34 6.27 21.34
C ALA A 146 12.26 6.98 22.19
N ALA A 147 12.34 6.87 23.51
CA ALA A 147 11.41 7.53 24.42
C ALA A 147 11.56 9.06 24.41
N HIS A 148 12.79 9.56 24.39
CA HIS A 148 13.09 10.98 24.45
C HIS A 148 13.36 11.62 23.09
N GLY A 149 13.64 10.82 22.07
CA GLY A 149 13.92 11.29 20.70
C GLY A 149 15.35 11.78 20.49
N THR A 150 16.27 11.51 21.43
CA THR A 150 17.69 11.89 21.28
C THR A 150 18.45 10.89 20.43
N GLY A 151 19.44 11.36 19.63
CA GLY A 151 20.28 10.52 18.79
C GLY A 151 19.59 9.98 17.52
N LEU A 152 18.36 10.43 17.21
CA LEU A 152 17.62 10.00 16.02
C LEU A 152 18.12 10.68 14.75
N GLU A 153 18.59 11.92 14.85
CA GLU A 153 18.97 12.71 13.67
C GLU A 153 20.11 12.03 12.92
N ASP A 154 21.16 11.57 13.59
CA ASP A 154 22.30 10.89 12.99
C ASP A 154 21.89 9.61 12.23
N LEU A 155 20.94 8.86 12.83
CA LEU A 155 20.38 7.66 12.20
C LEU A 155 19.58 8.01 10.94
N LEU A 156 18.72 9.04 11.03
CA LEU A 156 17.87 9.46 9.91
C LEU A 156 18.66 10.13 8.79
N ASP A 157 19.72 10.87 9.12
CA ASP A 157 20.62 11.47 8.11
C ASP A 157 21.32 10.38 7.30
N ASP A 158 21.87 9.35 7.95
CA ASP A 158 22.53 8.26 7.25
C ASP A 158 21.54 7.38 6.48
N LEU A 159 20.33 7.16 6.99
CA LEU A 159 19.24 6.53 6.24
C LEU A 159 18.93 7.32 4.97
N ALA A 160 18.79 8.63 5.10
CA ALA A 160 18.52 9.49 3.96
C ALA A 160 19.68 9.54 2.97
N ALA A 161 20.94 9.54 3.44
CA ALA A 161 22.11 9.53 2.58
C ALA A 161 22.21 8.28 1.70
N ARG A 162 21.69 7.12 2.17
CA ARG A 162 21.69 5.87 1.41
C ARG A 162 20.63 5.81 0.31
N VAL A 163 19.65 6.67 0.33
CA VAL A 163 18.65 6.79 -0.74
C VAL A 163 19.25 7.68 -1.83
N GLU A 164 19.64 7.09 -2.94
CA GLU A 164 20.03 7.86 -4.12
C GLU A 164 18.87 8.79 -4.52
N ALA A 165 19.19 10.01 -4.98
CA ALA A 165 18.17 10.87 -5.58
C ALA A 165 17.51 10.07 -6.73
N GLU A 166 16.19 9.95 -6.69
CA GLU A 166 15.48 9.25 -7.78
C GLU A 166 15.88 9.93 -9.10
N PRO A 167 16.46 9.20 -10.07
CA PRO A 167 16.54 9.71 -11.42
C PRO A 167 15.10 10.01 -11.84
N GLU A 168 14.86 11.14 -12.51
CA GLU A 168 13.56 11.46 -13.09
C GLU A 168 13.03 10.18 -13.76
N GLU A 169 11.96 9.61 -13.22
CA GLU A 169 11.34 8.42 -13.81
C GLU A 169 11.03 8.79 -15.26
N LYS A 170 11.73 8.17 -16.19
CA LYS A 170 11.23 8.11 -17.57
C LYS A 170 9.85 7.53 -17.43
N VAL A 171 8.84 8.36 -17.67
CA VAL A 171 7.43 7.94 -17.65
C VAL A 171 7.34 6.77 -18.61
N GLU A 172 7.37 5.55 -18.09
CA GLU A 172 7.12 4.38 -18.90
C GLU A 172 5.69 4.51 -19.41
N GLU A 173 5.57 4.79 -20.70
CA GLU A 173 4.26 4.85 -21.37
C GLU A 173 3.57 3.50 -21.20
N GLY A 174 2.28 3.51 -20.84
CA GLY A 174 1.46 2.31 -20.69
C GLY A 174 0.73 2.26 -19.35
N LEU A 175 -0.38 1.49 -19.33
CA LEU A 175 -1.18 1.28 -18.14
C LEU A 175 -0.44 0.35 -17.17
N LYS A 176 -0.18 0.83 -15.96
CA LYS A 176 0.48 0.08 -14.89
C LYS A 176 -0.58 -0.66 -14.04
N ILE A 177 -0.48 -1.99 -14.00
CA ILE A 177 -1.43 -2.87 -13.34
C ILE A 177 -0.73 -3.62 -12.19
N ALA A 178 -1.33 -3.61 -11.00
CA ALA A 178 -0.90 -4.46 -9.88
C ALA A 178 -1.95 -5.53 -9.56
N LEU A 179 -1.49 -6.70 -9.13
CA LEU A 179 -2.34 -7.74 -8.56
C LEU A 179 -2.08 -7.79 -7.06
N ALA A 180 -3.10 -7.51 -6.27
CA ALA A 180 -3.04 -7.53 -4.81
C ALA A 180 -4.02 -8.57 -4.26
N GLY A 181 -3.82 -9.03 -3.01
CA GLY A 181 -4.66 -10.04 -2.38
C GLY A 181 -3.85 -10.97 -1.50
N ARG A 182 -4.50 -11.77 -0.66
CA ARG A 182 -3.90 -12.72 0.27
C ARG A 182 -2.98 -13.74 -0.42
N PRO A 183 -2.10 -14.43 0.30
CA PRO A 183 -1.39 -15.61 -0.21
C PRO A 183 -2.36 -16.63 -0.82
N ASN A 184 -1.89 -17.42 -1.76
CA ASN A 184 -2.63 -18.55 -2.38
C ASN A 184 -3.95 -18.19 -3.12
N THR A 185 -4.31 -16.92 -3.26
CA THR A 185 -5.48 -16.49 -4.06
C THR A 185 -5.30 -16.68 -5.56
N GLY A 186 -4.09 -17.08 -6.00
CA GLY A 186 -3.81 -17.40 -7.41
C GLY A 186 -3.29 -16.23 -8.24
N LYS A 187 -2.70 -15.18 -7.62
CA LYS A 187 -2.09 -14.03 -8.32
C LYS A 187 -1.07 -14.45 -9.38
N SER A 188 -0.08 -15.28 -8.97
CA SER A 188 0.95 -15.78 -9.88
C SER A 188 0.37 -16.62 -11.03
N SER A 189 -0.67 -17.40 -10.76
CA SER A 189 -1.36 -18.20 -11.77
C SER A 189 -2.08 -17.32 -12.80
N ILE A 190 -2.73 -16.23 -12.35
CA ILE A 190 -3.35 -15.23 -13.23
C ILE A 190 -2.28 -14.58 -14.11
N VAL A 191 -1.16 -14.10 -13.52
CA VAL A 191 -0.06 -13.48 -14.28
C VAL A 191 0.50 -14.44 -15.32
N ASN A 192 0.80 -15.68 -14.94
CA ASN A 192 1.33 -16.68 -15.86
C ASN A 192 0.34 -16.98 -17.00
N ARG A 193 -0.96 -17.05 -16.70
CA ARG A 193 -2.00 -17.27 -17.71
C ARG A 193 -2.16 -16.07 -18.63
N LEU A 194 -2.07 -14.85 -18.11
CA LEU A 194 -2.07 -13.64 -18.91
C LEU A 194 -0.88 -13.60 -19.87
N LEU A 195 0.34 -13.76 -19.37
CA LEU A 195 1.57 -13.70 -20.14
C LEU A 195 1.71 -14.88 -21.12
N GLY A 196 1.12 -16.03 -20.83
CA GLY A 196 1.11 -17.21 -21.71
C GLY A 196 -0.01 -17.24 -22.75
N SER A 197 -0.89 -16.24 -22.78
CA SER A 197 -2.00 -16.22 -23.74
C SER A 197 -1.54 -15.75 -25.12
N GLN A 198 -2.05 -16.42 -26.19
CA GLN A 198 -1.73 -16.07 -27.61
C GLN A 198 -2.15 -14.64 -28.03
N ARG A 199 -2.92 -13.95 -27.20
CA ARG A 199 -3.39 -12.58 -27.44
C ARG A 199 -2.49 -11.49 -26.87
N MET A 200 -1.38 -11.88 -26.22
CA MET A 200 -0.43 -10.97 -25.58
C MET A 200 0.97 -11.17 -26.17
N ILE A 201 1.55 -10.10 -26.64
CA ILE A 201 2.93 -10.08 -27.12
C ILE A 201 3.79 -9.61 -25.96
N VAL A 202 4.56 -10.52 -25.36
CA VAL A 202 5.55 -10.20 -24.31
C VAL A 202 6.80 -9.70 -25.01
N THR A 203 7.29 -8.53 -24.66
CA THR A 203 8.57 -8.02 -25.16
C THR A 203 9.64 -8.27 -24.10
N ASP A 204 10.57 -9.18 -24.44
CA ASP A 204 11.86 -9.27 -23.77
C ASP A 204 12.75 -8.12 -24.27
N GLN A 205 12.48 -6.87 -23.88
CA GLN A 205 13.46 -5.82 -24.01
C GLN A 205 14.29 -5.78 -22.71
N PRO A 206 15.52 -6.33 -22.72
CA PRO A 206 16.45 -6.09 -21.61
C PRO A 206 17.01 -4.67 -21.79
N GLY A 207 16.71 -3.83 -20.90
CA GLY A 207 17.36 -2.52 -20.90
C GLY A 207 16.44 -1.40 -20.49
N THR A 208 16.77 -0.89 -19.37
CA THR A 208 16.48 0.38 -18.73
C THR A 208 15.69 0.27 -17.43
N THR A 209 16.05 -0.66 -16.54
CA THR A 209 16.00 -0.34 -15.10
C THR A 209 16.70 -1.45 -14.31
N ARG A 210 17.38 -1.08 -13.26
CA ARG A 210 17.98 -1.97 -12.24
C ARG A 210 16.97 -2.85 -11.49
N ASP A 211 15.67 -2.77 -11.84
CA ASP A 211 14.58 -3.57 -11.29
C ASP A 211 14.03 -4.52 -12.35
N ALA A 212 14.59 -5.72 -12.45
CA ALA A 212 14.07 -6.85 -13.24
C ALA A 212 12.74 -7.42 -12.66
N VAL A 213 11.80 -6.56 -12.32
CA VAL A 213 10.65 -6.88 -11.45
C VAL A 213 9.32 -6.78 -12.17
N ASP A 214 9.21 -5.96 -13.22
CA ASP A 214 7.97 -5.69 -13.95
C ASP A 214 7.92 -6.43 -15.29
N SER A 215 6.73 -6.79 -15.76
CA SER A 215 6.55 -7.43 -17.08
C SER A 215 5.77 -6.52 -18.01
N VAL A 216 6.36 -6.20 -19.17
CA VAL A 216 5.72 -5.40 -20.24
C VAL A 216 5.09 -6.34 -21.26
N PHE A 217 3.88 -6.05 -21.67
CA PHE A 217 3.18 -6.78 -22.72
C PHE A 217 2.21 -5.86 -23.49
N PHE A 218 1.76 -6.32 -24.64
CA PHE A 218 0.79 -5.60 -25.46
C PHE A 218 -0.52 -6.40 -25.55
N PHE A 219 -1.62 -5.69 -25.44
CA PHE A 219 -2.96 -6.22 -25.64
C PHE A 219 -3.76 -5.27 -26.55
N ARG A 220 -4.12 -5.71 -27.77
CA ARG A 220 -4.80 -4.88 -28.79
C ARG A 220 -4.10 -3.53 -29.01
N ASP A 221 -2.80 -3.57 -29.22
CA ASP A 221 -1.93 -2.38 -29.44
C ASP A 221 -1.75 -1.45 -28.23
N GLU A 222 -2.41 -1.71 -27.11
CA GLU A 222 -2.20 -0.99 -25.84
C GLU A 222 -1.02 -1.58 -25.07
N ARG A 223 -0.07 -0.74 -24.68
CA ARG A 223 1.07 -1.14 -23.84
C ARG A 223 0.66 -1.20 -22.38
N LEU A 224 0.94 -2.34 -21.76
CA LEU A 224 0.56 -2.66 -20.40
C LEU A 224 1.80 -3.10 -19.61
N VAL A 225 1.82 -2.78 -18.32
CA VAL A 225 2.92 -3.11 -17.41
C VAL A 225 2.34 -3.77 -16.15
N ILE A 226 2.66 -5.05 -15.92
CA ILE A 226 2.32 -5.69 -14.64
C ILE A 226 3.44 -5.44 -13.65
N ILE A 227 3.10 -4.80 -12.54
CA ILE A 227 4.01 -4.43 -11.46
C ILE A 227 4.36 -5.66 -10.60
N ASP A 228 5.64 -5.78 -10.20
CA ASP A 228 6.16 -6.76 -9.23
C ASP A 228 5.98 -8.24 -9.64
N THR A 229 6.19 -8.55 -10.91
CA THR A 229 6.09 -9.93 -11.41
C THR A 229 7.23 -10.85 -10.95
N ALA A 230 8.43 -10.33 -10.66
CA ALA A 230 9.56 -11.15 -10.20
C ALA A 230 9.34 -11.68 -8.77
N GLY A 231 8.75 -10.88 -7.90
CA GLY A 231 8.31 -11.36 -6.58
C GLY A 231 7.30 -12.51 -6.69
N MET A 232 6.40 -12.44 -7.67
CA MET A 232 5.42 -13.51 -7.95
C MET A 232 6.05 -14.76 -8.59
N ARG A 233 7.06 -14.61 -9.49
CA ARG A 233 7.74 -15.73 -10.16
C ARG A 233 8.72 -16.47 -9.23
N ARG A 234 9.45 -15.76 -8.36
CA ARG A 234 10.39 -16.39 -7.40
C ARG A 234 9.64 -17.25 -6.37
N LYS A 235 8.48 -16.78 -5.89
CA LYS A 235 7.65 -17.49 -4.91
C LYS A 235 7.05 -18.81 -5.45
N SER A 236 6.87 -18.95 -6.76
CA SER A 236 6.41 -20.19 -7.37
C SER A 236 7.47 -21.31 -7.39
N ARG A 237 8.76 -20.99 -7.12
CA ARG A 237 9.87 -21.96 -7.12
C ARG A 237 10.37 -22.35 -5.73
N ILE A 238 9.96 -21.65 -4.67
CA ILE A 238 10.40 -21.92 -3.29
C ILE A 238 9.21 -22.47 -2.51
N SER A 239 9.40 -23.69 -1.98
CA SER A 239 8.49 -24.49 -1.19
C SER A 239 7.76 -23.72 -0.08
N MET A 240 6.47 -23.90 -0.02
CA MET A 240 5.39 -23.85 0.98
C MET A 240 5.59 -23.26 2.39
N ALA A 241 6.76 -22.83 2.84
CA ALA A 241 7.00 -22.55 4.26
C ALA A 241 7.04 -21.06 4.65
N VAL A 242 7.15 -20.11 3.70
CA VAL A 242 7.24 -18.66 4.03
C VAL A 242 6.45 -17.85 3.01
N GLU A 243 5.15 -18.06 2.94
CA GLU A 243 4.24 -17.17 2.21
C GLU A 243 3.64 -16.10 3.14
N GLY A 244 4.50 -15.32 3.80
CA GLY A 244 4.07 -14.05 4.37
C GLY A 244 3.72 -13.10 3.23
N TYR A 245 2.44 -12.82 3.00
CA TYR A 245 2.01 -11.69 2.17
C TYR A 245 2.49 -10.42 2.85
N SER A 246 3.51 -9.81 2.26
CA SER A 246 4.05 -8.56 2.78
C SER A 246 3.08 -7.42 2.46
N VAL A 247 2.51 -6.83 3.49
CA VAL A 247 1.73 -5.59 3.39
C VAL A 247 2.57 -4.50 2.74
N ALA A 248 3.88 -4.46 3.04
CA ALA A 248 4.80 -3.51 2.44
C ALA A 248 4.97 -3.71 0.93
N SER A 249 5.00 -4.97 0.44
CA SER A 249 5.01 -5.26 -1.00
C SER A 249 3.70 -4.82 -1.65
N ALA A 250 2.55 -5.05 -0.99
CA ALA A 250 1.27 -4.58 -1.48
C ALA A 250 1.20 -3.05 -1.56
N ILE A 251 1.67 -2.35 -0.54
CA ILE A 251 1.71 -0.88 -0.54
C ILE A 251 2.54 -0.37 -1.72
N ARG A 252 3.73 -0.92 -1.95
CA ARG A 252 4.59 -0.54 -3.08
C ARG A 252 3.93 -0.79 -4.43
N SER A 253 3.37 -1.97 -4.61
CA SER A 253 2.71 -2.32 -5.87
C SER A 253 1.50 -1.42 -6.13
N VAL A 254 0.69 -1.13 -5.10
CA VAL A 254 -0.43 -0.19 -5.18
C VAL A 254 0.04 1.22 -5.52
N GLU A 255 1.10 1.73 -4.91
CA GLU A 255 1.60 3.09 -5.19
C GLU A 255 2.07 3.26 -6.63
N ARG A 256 2.72 2.25 -7.20
CA ARG A 256 3.25 2.27 -8.58
C ARG A 256 2.19 2.03 -9.65
N ALA A 257 1.10 1.35 -9.31
CA ALA A 257 0.05 1.02 -10.26
C ALA A 257 -0.87 2.21 -10.58
N ASP A 258 -1.54 2.15 -11.72
CA ASP A 258 -2.68 2.98 -12.07
C ASP A 258 -3.98 2.27 -11.70
N VAL A 259 -4.03 0.95 -11.94
CA VAL A 259 -5.16 0.07 -11.62
C VAL A 259 -4.68 -1.12 -10.80
N VAL A 260 -5.45 -1.48 -9.78
CA VAL A 260 -5.18 -2.62 -8.90
C VAL A 260 -6.29 -3.65 -9.02
N ASN A 261 -5.92 -4.88 -9.34
CA ASN A 261 -6.80 -6.03 -9.29
C ASN A 261 -6.70 -6.68 -7.91
N LEU A 262 -7.74 -6.58 -7.10
CA LEU A 262 -7.85 -7.29 -5.82
C LEU A 262 -8.30 -8.72 -6.09
N ILE A 263 -7.39 -9.69 -5.86
CA ILE A 263 -7.64 -11.10 -6.14
C ILE A 263 -8.17 -11.78 -4.87
N ILE A 264 -9.36 -12.34 -4.96
CA ILE A 264 -10.05 -13.06 -3.89
C ILE A 264 -10.19 -14.53 -4.30
N ASP A 265 -9.98 -15.44 -3.37
CA ASP A 265 -10.28 -16.86 -3.56
C ASP A 265 -11.77 -17.10 -3.40
N ALA A 266 -12.41 -17.69 -4.41
CA ALA A 266 -13.86 -17.95 -4.39
C ALA A 266 -14.29 -18.90 -3.26
N GLN A 267 -13.43 -19.86 -2.85
CA GLN A 267 -13.74 -20.82 -1.78
C GLN A 267 -13.54 -20.21 -0.39
N GLU A 268 -12.48 -19.41 -0.21
CA GLU A 268 -12.17 -18.82 1.09
C GLU A 268 -13.00 -17.55 1.39
N GLY A 269 -13.57 -16.95 0.37
CA GLY A 269 -14.31 -15.70 0.50
C GLY A 269 -13.44 -14.51 0.87
N ILE A 270 -14.07 -13.43 1.37
CA ILE A 270 -13.42 -12.16 1.70
C ILE A 270 -12.96 -12.20 3.16
N ALA A 271 -11.76 -11.67 3.40
CA ALA A 271 -11.19 -11.51 4.74
C ALA A 271 -10.90 -10.04 5.05
N HIS A 272 -10.65 -9.73 6.33
CA HIS A 272 -10.28 -8.39 6.78
C HIS A 272 -9.07 -7.82 6.03
N GLN A 273 -8.10 -8.66 5.67
CA GLN A 273 -6.94 -8.24 4.91
C GLN A 273 -7.30 -7.77 3.48
N ASP A 274 -8.28 -8.40 2.84
CA ASP A 274 -8.76 -7.99 1.51
C ASP A 274 -9.44 -6.62 1.60
N ALA A 275 -10.22 -6.37 2.66
CA ALA A 275 -10.85 -5.08 2.93
C ALA A 275 -9.81 -3.98 3.22
N ALA A 276 -8.72 -4.30 3.94
CA ALA A 276 -7.64 -3.36 4.20
C ALA A 276 -6.90 -2.96 2.91
N ILE A 277 -6.62 -3.93 2.03
CA ILE A 277 -6.01 -3.66 0.72
C ILE A 277 -6.94 -2.80 -0.15
N ALA A 278 -8.24 -3.13 -0.23
CA ALA A 278 -9.21 -2.35 -0.99
C ALA A 278 -9.26 -0.89 -0.52
N ARG A 279 -9.24 -0.68 0.80
CA ARG A 279 -9.20 0.66 1.40
C ARG A 279 -7.94 1.42 1.01
N LEU A 280 -6.76 0.77 1.10
CA LEU A 280 -5.49 1.35 0.69
C LEU A 280 -5.52 1.82 -0.78
N VAL A 281 -6.07 1.01 -1.68
CA VAL A 281 -6.19 1.35 -3.11
C VAL A 281 -7.00 2.63 -3.30
N VAL A 282 -8.14 2.74 -2.61
CA VAL A 282 -9.00 3.94 -2.67
C VAL A 282 -8.29 5.17 -2.09
N GLU A 283 -7.63 5.02 -0.94
CA GLU A 283 -6.86 6.09 -0.29
C GLU A 283 -5.73 6.61 -1.18
N LYS A 284 -5.03 5.72 -1.87
CA LYS A 284 -3.98 6.11 -2.85
C LYS A 284 -4.59 6.63 -4.17
N GLY A 285 -5.91 6.60 -4.33
CA GLY A 285 -6.60 7.12 -5.50
C GLY A 285 -6.39 6.30 -6.77
N LYS A 286 -6.12 5.00 -6.62
CA LYS A 286 -5.90 4.08 -7.73
C LYS A 286 -7.20 3.45 -8.20
N GLY A 287 -7.27 3.11 -9.49
CA GLY A 287 -8.37 2.30 -10.02
C GLY A 287 -8.41 0.93 -9.35
N ILE A 288 -9.61 0.36 -9.21
CA ILE A 288 -9.78 -0.94 -8.56
C ILE A 288 -10.78 -1.82 -9.32
N ALA A 289 -10.38 -3.08 -9.52
CA ALA A 289 -11.29 -4.17 -9.87
C ALA A 289 -11.17 -5.29 -8.83
N ILE A 290 -12.24 -6.03 -8.61
CA ILE A 290 -12.27 -7.21 -7.75
C ILE A 290 -12.32 -8.44 -8.64
N VAL A 291 -11.35 -9.34 -8.51
CA VAL A 291 -11.27 -10.59 -9.27
C VAL A 291 -11.49 -11.76 -8.34
N VAL A 292 -12.63 -12.40 -8.44
CA VAL A 292 -12.97 -13.63 -7.71
C VAL A 292 -12.41 -14.80 -8.52
N ASN A 293 -11.23 -15.28 -8.10
CA ASN A 293 -10.49 -16.35 -8.77
C ASN A 293 -10.87 -17.72 -8.22
N LYS A 294 -10.47 -18.77 -8.92
CA LYS A 294 -10.82 -20.17 -8.65
C LYS A 294 -12.32 -20.44 -8.74
N TRP A 295 -13.01 -19.71 -9.60
CA TRP A 295 -14.46 -19.84 -9.81
C TRP A 295 -14.88 -21.22 -10.34
N ASP A 296 -13.93 -21.97 -10.90
CA ASP A 296 -14.10 -23.36 -11.34
C ASP A 296 -14.31 -24.35 -10.17
N LEU A 297 -13.96 -23.98 -8.95
CA LEU A 297 -14.12 -24.78 -7.74
C LEU A 297 -15.45 -24.52 -7.02
N ILE A 298 -16.23 -23.56 -7.48
CA ILE A 298 -17.56 -23.26 -6.93
C ILE A 298 -18.56 -24.18 -7.61
N GLU A 299 -19.40 -24.85 -6.81
CA GLU A 299 -20.40 -25.80 -7.30
C GLU A 299 -21.31 -25.19 -8.37
N SER A 300 -21.63 -26.00 -9.38
CA SER A 300 -22.54 -25.64 -10.46
C SER A 300 -23.96 -25.41 -9.92
N GLY A 301 -24.28 -24.19 -9.57
CA GLY A 301 -25.56 -23.80 -8.94
C GLY A 301 -25.43 -22.52 -8.10
N ALA A 302 -24.23 -22.18 -7.63
CA ALA A 302 -23.99 -20.90 -6.99
C ALA A 302 -24.20 -19.75 -7.98
N GLN A 303 -25.12 -18.86 -7.67
CA GLN A 303 -25.41 -17.72 -8.55
C GLN A 303 -24.35 -16.65 -8.37
N GLU A 304 -23.73 -16.19 -9.47
CA GLU A 304 -22.81 -15.06 -9.46
C GLU A 304 -23.44 -13.82 -8.76
N GLY A 305 -24.78 -13.70 -8.81
CA GLY A 305 -25.52 -12.63 -8.14
C GLY A 305 -25.43 -12.67 -6.62
N GLU A 306 -25.60 -13.83 -6.00
CA GLU A 306 -25.52 -13.98 -4.54
C GLU A 306 -24.10 -13.71 -4.03
N TYR A 307 -23.08 -14.20 -4.77
CA TYR A 307 -21.70 -13.91 -4.43
C TYR A 307 -21.36 -12.43 -4.59
N LEU A 308 -21.92 -11.78 -5.61
CA LEU A 308 -21.76 -10.35 -5.82
C LEU A 308 -22.35 -9.54 -4.66
N GLU A 309 -23.52 -9.92 -4.15
CA GLU A 309 -24.13 -9.27 -2.99
C GLU A 309 -23.27 -9.45 -1.74
N ALA A 310 -22.71 -10.63 -1.52
CA ALA A 310 -21.77 -10.89 -0.43
C ALA A 310 -20.51 -10.00 -0.56
N VAL A 311 -19.92 -9.90 -1.75
CA VAL A 311 -18.79 -9.00 -2.01
C VAL A 311 -19.14 -7.53 -1.69
N ARG A 312 -20.32 -7.07 -2.08
CA ARG A 312 -20.80 -5.70 -1.79
C ARG A 312 -21.01 -5.46 -0.30
N GLY A 313 -21.53 -6.47 0.42
CA GLY A 313 -21.72 -6.41 1.86
C GLY A 313 -20.42 -6.29 2.65
N GLU A 314 -19.40 -7.08 2.28
CA GLU A 314 -18.10 -7.12 2.96
C GLU A 314 -17.18 -5.95 2.54
N LEU A 315 -17.33 -5.42 1.33
CA LEU A 315 -16.50 -4.34 0.77
C LEU A 315 -17.33 -3.09 0.38
N PRO A 316 -18.13 -2.51 1.29
CA PRO A 316 -19.05 -1.42 0.96
C PRO A 316 -18.37 -0.12 0.52
N HIS A 317 -17.08 0.05 0.83
CA HIS A 317 -16.28 1.22 0.45
C HIS A 317 -15.73 1.15 -0.98
N VAL A 318 -15.89 0.02 -1.66
CA VAL A 318 -15.52 -0.19 -3.07
C VAL A 318 -16.68 -0.76 -3.90
N ASP A 319 -17.90 -0.44 -3.55
CA ASP A 319 -19.13 -0.85 -4.27
C ASP A 319 -19.13 -0.45 -5.76
N PHE A 320 -18.38 0.60 -6.10
CA PHE A 320 -18.16 1.06 -7.47
C PHE A 320 -17.20 0.18 -8.28
N ALA A 321 -16.44 -0.73 -7.65
CA ALA A 321 -15.49 -1.58 -8.32
C ALA A 321 -16.21 -2.65 -9.16
N PRO A 322 -15.80 -2.90 -10.41
CA PRO A 322 -16.28 -4.04 -11.16
C PRO A 322 -15.81 -5.36 -10.51
N VAL A 323 -16.70 -6.35 -10.49
CA VAL A 323 -16.38 -7.70 -10.02
C VAL A 323 -16.30 -8.63 -11.22
N ILE A 324 -15.25 -9.45 -11.27
CA ILE A 324 -14.95 -10.40 -12.35
C ILE A 324 -14.79 -11.78 -11.74
N PHE A 325 -15.65 -12.72 -12.12
CA PHE A 325 -15.51 -14.13 -11.76
C PHE A 325 -14.61 -14.82 -12.75
N ALA A 326 -13.45 -15.31 -12.31
CA ALA A 326 -12.39 -15.82 -13.17
C ALA A 326 -11.84 -17.16 -12.68
N SER A 327 -11.18 -17.88 -13.56
CA SER A 327 -10.38 -19.05 -13.21
C SER A 327 -9.05 -19.01 -13.96
N ALA A 328 -7.97 -18.90 -13.22
CA ALA A 328 -6.62 -19.00 -13.77
C ALA A 328 -6.33 -20.39 -14.33
N LEU A 329 -6.94 -21.43 -13.77
CA LEU A 329 -6.77 -22.82 -14.18
C LEU A 329 -7.40 -23.06 -15.55
N THR A 330 -8.69 -22.76 -15.72
CA THR A 330 -9.44 -22.99 -16.96
C THR A 330 -9.24 -21.91 -18.01
N GLY A 331 -8.82 -20.71 -17.60
CA GLY A 331 -8.70 -19.52 -18.45
C GLY A 331 -10.00 -18.70 -18.53
N LYS A 332 -11.05 -19.07 -17.79
CA LYS A 332 -12.33 -18.35 -17.78
C LYS A 332 -12.11 -16.90 -17.39
N ASN A 333 -12.56 -15.96 -18.22
CA ASN A 333 -12.57 -14.51 -17.98
C ASN A 333 -11.20 -13.86 -17.69
N ILE A 334 -10.07 -14.52 -17.97
CA ILE A 334 -8.73 -13.94 -17.74
C ILE A 334 -8.51 -12.69 -18.63
N THR A 335 -8.87 -12.75 -19.90
CA THR A 335 -8.76 -11.59 -20.81
C THR A 335 -9.67 -10.43 -20.37
N LYS A 336 -10.83 -10.75 -19.78
CA LYS A 336 -11.77 -9.74 -19.27
C LYS A 336 -11.19 -8.88 -18.16
N ILE A 337 -10.20 -9.39 -17.39
CA ILE A 337 -9.47 -8.60 -16.38
C ILE A 337 -8.81 -7.41 -17.08
N ILE A 338 -8.02 -7.65 -18.13
CA ILE A 338 -7.31 -6.59 -18.86
C ILE A 338 -8.28 -5.63 -19.55
N GLU A 339 -9.35 -6.14 -20.15
CA GLU A 339 -10.39 -5.29 -20.76
C GLU A 339 -11.04 -4.36 -19.73
N THR A 340 -11.24 -4.87 -18.52
CA THR A 340 -11.79 -4.08 -17.40
C THR A 340 -10.77 -3.03 -16.91
N ASP A 341 -9.47 -3.38 -16.81
CA ASP A 341 -8.42 -2.45 -16.43
C ASP A 341 -8.33 -1.27 -17.40
N LEU A 342 -8.40 -1.53 -18.72
CA LEU A 342 -8.44 -0.48 -19.75
C LEU A 342 -9.70 0.40 -19.65
N GLN A 343 -10.85 -0.17 -19.25
CA GLN A 343 -12.06 0.61 -19.01
C GLN A 343 -11.90 1.51 -17.78
N ILE A 344 -11.32 0.98 -16.70
CA ILE A 344 -11.04 1.75 -15.47
C ILE A 344 -10.07 2.89 -15.76
N GLU A 345 -9.04 2.66 -16.56
CA GLU A 345 -8.11 3.72 -16.98
C GLU A 345 -8.85 4.87 -17.68
N LYS A 346 -9.76 4.55 -18.61
CA LYS A 346 -10.60 5.55 -19.28
C LYS A 346 -11.48 6.31 -18.29
N GLU A 347 -12.02 5.63 -17.28
CA GLU A 347 -12.80 6.26 -16.22
C GLU A 347 -11.93 7.16 -15.31
N LEU A 348 -10.71 6.75 -14.98
CA LEU A 348 -9.75 7.58 -14.25
C LEU A 348 -9.40 8.87 -15.00
N LYS A 349 -9.17 8.76 -16.30
CA LYS A 349 -8.81 9.89 -17.18
C LYS A 349 -10.01 10.73 -17.64
N ARG A 350 -11.23 10.34 -17.26
CA ARG A 350 -12.47 11.01 -17.69
C ARG A 350 -12.52 12.46 -17.24
N LYS A 351 -12.67 13.37 -18.18
CA LYS A 351 -12.86 14.79 -17.94
C LYS A 351 -14.29 15.22 -18.25
N ILE A 352 -14.92 15.91 -17.32
CA ILE A 352 -16.28 16.45 -17.48
C ILE A 352 -16.18 17.95 -17.70
N ALA A 353 -16.89 18.44 -18.73
CA ALA A 353 -16.98 19.88 -18.96
C ALA A 353 -17.68 20.58 -17.78
N THR A 354 -17.08 21.66 -17.26
CA THR A 354 -17.55 22.39 -16.07
C THR A 354 -19.00 22.85 -16.21
N ALA A 355 -19.42 23.30 -17.39
CA ALA A 355 -20.80 23.70 -17.64
C ALA A 355 -21.79 22.53 -17.47
N LYS A 356 -21.45 21.33 -18.00
CA LYS A 356 -22.25 20.12 -17.87
C LYS A 356 -22.33 19.68 -16.39
N LEU A 357 -21.20 19.75 -15.68
CA LEU A 357 -21.10 19.41 -14.28
C LEU A 357 -22.03 20.30 -13.43
N ASN A 358 -21.94 21.63 -13.56
CA ASN A 358 -22.77 22.57 -12.80
C ASN A 358 -24.24 22.48 -13.13
N LYS A 359 -24.62 22.33 -14.41
CA LYS A 359 -26.03 22.13 -14.81
C LYS A 359 -26.64 20.87 -14.18
N THR A 360 -25.86 19.80 -14.09
CA THR A 360 -26.30 18.56 -13.43
C THR A 360 -26.47 18.78 -11.93
N PHE A 361 -25.53 19.44 -11.28
CA PHE A 361 -25.59 19.72 -9.85
C PHE A 361 -26.73 20.67 -9.47
N GLU A 362 -27.07 21.66 -10.29
CA GLU A 362 -28.25 22.49 -10.09
C GLU A 362 -29.52 21.63 -9.96
N SER A 363 -29.71 20.66 -10.84
CA SER A 363 -30.86 19.76 -10.80
C SER A 363 -30.90 18.88 -9.55
N TYR A 364 -29.74 18.49 -9.04
CA TYR A 364 -29.65 17.71 -7.80
C TYR A 364 -29.94 18.55 -6.55
N PHE A 365 -29.37 19.75 -6.47
CA PHE A 365 -29.56 20.62 -5.31
C PHE A 365 -30.97 21.23 -5.25
N GLN A 366 -31.67 21.34 -6.37
CA GLN A 366 -33.10 21.72 -6.37
C GLN A 366 -34.02 20.63 -5.79
N ARG A 367 -33.63 19.36 -5.96
CA ARG A 367 -34.40 18.20 -5.43
C ARG A 367 -34.08 17.87 -3.98
N LEU A 368 -32.97 18.32 -3.48
CA LEU A 368 -32.51 18.04 -2.11
C LEU A 368 -32.48 19.32 -1.29
N SER A 369 -33.27 19.32 -0.20
CA SER A 369 -33.16 20.34 0.84
C SER A 369 -31.80 20.20 1.52
N LEU A 370 -30.88 21.12 1.26
CA LEU A 370 -29.57 21.15 1.94
C LEU A 370 -29.81 21.40 3.44
N PRO A 371 -29.10 20.69 4.33
CA PRO A 371 -29.24 20.84 5.77
C PRO A 371 -28.89 22.27 6.20
N HIS A 372 -29.35 22.66 7.39
CA HIS A 372 -29.01 23.94 7.99
C HIS A 372 -27.71 23.80 8.82
N ALA A 373 -26.78 24.73 8.65
CA ALA A 373 -25.65 24.96 9.54
C ALA A 373 -26.10 25.98 10.61
N GLY A 374 -26.66 25.48 11.72
CA GLY A 374 -27.29 26.31 12.71
C GLY A 374 -28.56 26.99 12.12
N ARG A 375 -28.64 28.34 12.19
CA ARG A 375 -29.73 29.14 11.62
C ARG A 375 -29.60 29.43 10.11
N LYS A 376 -28.49 29.04 9.47
CA LYS A 376 -28.18 29.38 8.08
C LYS A 376 -28.29 28.16 7.18
N GLN A 377 -28.95 28.30 6.04
CA GLN A 377 -29.04 27.24 5.05
C GLN A 377 -27.67 27.01 4.37
N LEU A 378 -27.28 25.75 4.28
CA LEU A 378 -26.08 25.33 3.56
C LEU A 378 -26.32 25.53 2.05
N LYS A 379 -25.34 26.10 1.33
CA LYS A 379 -25.40 26.30 -0.13
C LYS A 379 -24.11 25.88 -0.77
N ILE A 380 -24.22 25.09 -1.84
CA ILE A 380 -23.10 24.80 -2.75
C ILE A 380 -23.32 25.65 -4.00
N PHE A 381 -22.33 26.47 -4.35
CA PHE A 381 -22.44 27.48 -5.42
C PHE A 381 -21.91 26.98 -6.76
N TYR A 382 -20.90 26.13 -6.71
CA TYR A 382 -20.13 25.79 -7.88
C TYR A 382 -19.34 24.51 -7.66
N VAL A 383 -19.20 23.70 -8.72
CA VAL A 383 -18.42 22.46 -8.72
C VAL A 383 -17.44 22.49 -9.88
N ASN A 384 -16.20 22.10 -9.62
CA ASN A 384 -15.16 21.99 -10.64
C ASN A 384 -14.43 20.66 -10.51
N GLN A 385 -14.09 20.04 -11.63
CA GLN A 385 -13.16 18.90 -11.66
C GLN A 385 -11.73 19.41 -11.74
N ALA A 386 -10.99 19.30 -10.64
CA ALA A 386 -9.62 19.81 -10.52
C ALA A 386 -8.58 18.84 -11.11
N ARG A 387 -8.82 17.53 -11.02
CA ARG A 387 -7.93 16.47 -11.54
C ARG A 387 -8.75 15.32 -12.14
N THR A 388 -8.10 14.54 -13.00
CA THR A 388 -8.66 13.35 -13.61
C THR A 388 -8.17 12.05 -12.98
N SER A 389 -6.92 11.96 -12.56
CA SER A 389 -6.35 10.73 -11.98
C SER A 389 -5.78 10.98 -10.58
N PRO A 390 -6.52 10.66 -9.51
CA PRO A 390 -7.93 10.23 -9.49
C PRO A 390 -8.90 11.40 -9.79
N PRO A 391 -10.14 11.09 -10.29
CA PRO A 391 -11.19 12.09 -10.46
C PRO A 391 -11.43 12.87 -9.18
N THR A 392 -11.09 14.17 -9.19
CA THR A 392 -11.10 15.04 -8.01
C THR A 392 -11.97 16.24 -8.27
N PHE A 393 -12.96 16.45 -7.42
CA PHE A 393 -13.93 17.54 -7.53
C PHE A 393 -13.82 18.49 -6.35
N ILE A 394 -13.82 19.79 -6.64
CA ILE A 394 -13.86 20.85 -5.64
C ILE A 394 -15.24 21.49 -5.67
N LEU A 395 -15.93 21.46 -4.53
CA LEU A 395 -17.23 22.05 -4.33
C LEU A 395 -17.07 23.32 -3.47
N PHE A 396 -17.54 24.45 -3.98
CA PHE A 396 -17.48 25.71 -3.27
C PHE A 396 -18.78 25.92 -2.52
N ALA A 397 -18.70 26.00 -1.19
CA ALA A 397 -19.83 26.13 -0.29
C ALA A 397 -19.67 27.31 0.67
N ASN A 398 -20.80 27.76 1.29
CA ASN A 398 -20.74 28.79 2.30
C ASN A 398 -20.19 28.30 3.65
N TYR A 399 -20.46 27.05 4.03
CA TYR A 399 -20.01 26.39 5.27
C TYR A 399 -19.50 24.98 4.98
N PRO A 400 -18.30 24.83 4.41
CA PRO A 400 -17.76 23.52 4.00
C PRO A 400 -17.60 22.53 5.15
N GLU A 401 -17.25 23.01 6.35
CA GLU A 401 -17.07 22.16 7.55
C GLU A 401 -18.38 21.59 8.08
N SER A 402 -19.51 22.19 7.72
CA SER A 402 -20.84 21.76 8.19
C SER A 402 -21.54 20.77 7.25
N ILE A 403 -20.86 20.29 6.20
CA ILE A 403 -21.42 19.33 5.25
C ILE A 403 -21.36 17.92 5.86
N PRO A 404 -22.53 17.28 6.12
CA PRO A 404 -22.55 15.95 6.75
C PRO A 404 -21.99 14.86 5.82
N GLU A 405 -21.46 13.79 6.39
CA GLU A 405 -20.88 12.68 5.62
C GLU A 405 -21.86 11.98 4.69
N HIS A 406 -23.12 11.81 5.11
CA HIS A 406 -24.16 11.23 4.26
C HIS A 406 -24.43 12.09 3.01
N TYR A 407 -24.18 13.40 3.12
CA TYR A 407 -24.33 14.33 1.99
C TYR A 407 -23.16 14.20 1.00
N LYS A 408 -21.94 14.02 1.51
CA LYS A 408 -20.75 13.75 0.67
C LYS A 408 -20.95 12.45 -0.12
N ARG A 409 -21.43 11.39 0.54
CA ARG A 409 -21.78 10.12 -0.13
C ARG A 409 -22.88 10.30 -1.19
N TYR A 410 -23.89 11.09 -0.89
CA TYR A 410 -24.94 11.37 -1.88
C TYR A 410 -24.40 12.07 -3.12
N ILE A 411 -23.52 13.07 -2.95
CA ILE A 411 -22.86 13.77 -4.05
C ILE A 411 -22.01 12.80 -4.88
N GLU A 412 -21.26 11.94 -4.22
CA GLU A 412 -20.44 10.92 -4.89
C GLU A 412 -21.31 9.96 -5.70
N ASN A 413 -22.36 9.43 -5.11
CA ASN A 413 -23.30 8.53 -5.79
C ASN A 413 -23.98 9.22 -6.99
N SER A 414 -24.32 10.52 -6.84
CA SER A 414 -24.89 11.32 -7.93
C SER A 414 -23.91 11.52 -9.08
N LEU A 415 -22.63 11.75 -8.79
CA LEU A 415 -21.58 11.79 -9.81
C LEU A 415 -21.44 10.45 -10.54
N ARG A 416 -21.42 9.34 -9.79
CA ARG A 416 -21.31 7.99 -10.36
C ARG A 416 -22.51 7.63 -11.23
N SER A 417 -23.72 7.88 -10.76
CA SER A 417 -24.94 7.56 -11.51
C SER A 417 -25.06 8.33 -12.82
N THR A 418 -24.54 9.57 -12.87
CA THR A 418 -24.66 10.43 -14.05
C THR A 418 -23.49 10.32 -15.00
N PHE A 419 -22.28 10.22 -14.47
CA PHE A 419 -21.06 10.33 -15.27
C PHE A 419 -20.25 9.04 -15.35
N GLY A 420 -20.61 7.99 -14.60
CA GLY A 420 -19.91 6.71 -14.56
C GLY A 420 -18.89 6.63 -13.44
N PHE A 421 -17.58 6.58 -13.76
CA PHE A 421 -16.47 6.37 -12.84
C PHE A 421 -16.42 4.96 -12.22
N LYS A 422 -16.87 3.95 -12.98
CA LYS A 422 -16.80 2.55 -12.56
C LYS A 422 -15.34 2.15 -12.36
N GLY A 423 -15.01 1.61 -11.18
CA GLY A 423 -13.66 1.22 -10.81
C GLY A 423 -12.71 2.38 -10.47
N ALA A 424 -13.13 3.63 -10.65
CA ALA A 424 -12.33 4.81 -10.33
C ALA A 424 -12.80 5.45 -9.01
N PRO A 425 -11.93 5.65 -8.02
CA PRO A 425 -12.28 6.37 -6.80
C PRO A 425 -12.48 7.86 -7.09
N ILE A 426 -13.50 8.46 -6.46
CA ILE A 426 -13.78 9.89 -6.57
C ILE A 426 -13.30 10.59 -5.29
N ARG A 427 -12.60 11.71 -5.44
CA ARG A 427 -12.22 12.59 -4.33
C ARG A 427 -13.06 13.86 -4.34
N LEU A 428 -13.67 14.18 -3.21
CA LEU A 428 -14.48 15.38 -3.01
C LEU A 428 -13.80 16.31 -1.99
N PHE A 429 -13.55 17.54 -2.39
CA PHE A 429 -13.05 18.59 -1.52
C PHE A 429 -14.08 19.71 -1.44
N PHE A 430 -14.29 20.22 -0.24
CA PHE A 430 -15.20 21.32 0.01
C PHE A 430 -14.39 22.54 0.43
N ARG A 431 -14.59 23.66 -0.25
CA ARG A 431 -13.89 24.91 0.02
C ARG A 431 -14.87 26.05 0.23
N LYS A 432 -14.50 26.99 1.07
CA LYS A 432 -15.24 28.24 1.23
C LYS A 432 -15.11 29.06 -0.06
N ARG A 433 -16.23 29.67 -0.48
CA ARG A 433 -16.21 30.61 -1.60
C ARG A 433 -15.54 31.90 -1.18
#